data_19930107724d4736ef8f832737d1f344
#
_entry.id   19930107724d4736ef8f832737d1f344
#
_cell.length_a   1.000
_cell.length_b   1.000
_cell.length_c   1.000
_cell.angle_alpha   90.00
_cell.angle_beta   90.00
_cell.angle_gamma   90.00
#
_symmetry.space_group_name_H-M   'P 1'
#
loop_
_entity.id
_entity.type
_entity.pdbx_description
1 polymer ?
#
loop_
_entity_poly.entity_id
_entity_poly.type
_entity_poly.pdbx_seq_one_letter_code
_entity_poly.pdbx_strand_id
1 'polypeptide(L)'
;MAGQRVAVVTGASSGIGLEIARVLAADGMRVLCVGRNPLRCAAAEADLRADGGDVEMLRADLSLLSDVDRLADEIAARTDRVDVLVNNAGSMVAEQQMTFEGYEANFAANFIGPFVLTARLLPLMRKAAADSPAGSVRIVNTSSDGSEMIPTLNLSDMQNLENWSPGAAYCSGKLANVLHVRALAPRIAEDGIVAHAFHPGTVDSNFFSHTPQSVRDAYGEQPKLSNAEGADTAVWLATADEPGRTSGFYWHQRALRDPNPVVEDAAFVEAFWQAAEALAGRSGV
;
A
#
# COMPACT_ATOMS: atom_id res chain seq x y z
N MET A 1 -1.10 9.74 29.32
CA MET A 1 -1.14 8.37 28.75
C MET A 1 -1.16 8.53 27.25
N ALA A 2 -0.28 7.87 26.50
CA ALA A 2 -0.35 7.88 25.05
C ALA A 2 -1.73 7.31 24.65
N GLY A 3 -2.41 7.97 23.73
CA GLY A 3 -3.69 7.49 23.20
C GLY A 3 -3.55 6.15 22.49
N GLN A 4 -4.65 5.44 22.26
CA GLN A 4 -4.66 4.19 21.49
C GLN A 4 -4.09 4.47 20.08
N ARG A 5 -3.14 3.64 19.64
CA ARG A 5 -2.59 3.72 18.28
C ARG A 5 -3.64 3.36 17.24
N VAL A 6 -3.61 4.05 16.11
CA VAL A 6 -4.55 3.85 15.00
C VAL A 6 -3.82 3.38 13.76
N ALA A 7 -4.28 2.30 13.18
CA ALA A 7 -3.81 1.80 11.89
C ALA A 7 -4.87 1.97 10.80
N VAL A 8 -4.44 2.27 9.59
CA VAL A 8 -5.26 2.23 8.36
C VAL A 8 -4.69 1.13 7.46
N VAL A 9 -5.52 0.15 7.09
CA VAL A 9 -5.10 -0.98 6.24
C VAL A 9 -5.99 -1.06 5.02
N THR A 10 -5.42 -0.83 3.83
CA THR A 10 -6.16 -0.94 2.57
C THR A 10 -6.15 -2.38 2.05
N GLY A 11 -7.25 -2.78 1.37
CA GLY A 11 -7.42 -4.16 0.91
C GLY A 11 -7.68 -5.16 2.05
N ALA A 12 -8.16 -4.68 3.21
CA ALA A 12 -8.36 -5.48 4.40
C ALA A 12 -9.62 -6.37 4.39
N SER A 13 -10.38 -6.39 3.30
CA SER A 13 -11.57 -7.25 3.18
C SER A 13 -11.25 -8.71 2.80
N SER A 14 -9.98 -9.07 2.59
CA SER A 14 -9.54 -10.44 2.31
C SER A 14 -8.01 -10.55 2.24
N GLY A 15 -7.50 -11.78 2.21
CA GLY A 15 -6.10 -12.07 1.90
C GLY A 15 -5.11 -11.46 2.90
N ILE A 16 -3.98 -11.01 2.39
CA ILE A 16 -2.87 -10.42 3.18
C ILE A 16 -3.35 -9.23 4.03
N GLY A 17 -4.17 -8.33 3.46
CA GLY A 17 -4.66 -7.15 4.17
C GLY A 17 -5.57 -7.50 5.36
N LEU A 18 -6.37 -8.55 5.26
CA LEU A 18 -7.19 -9.05 6.37
C LEU A 18 -6.32 -9.56 7.53
N GLU A 19 -5.27 -10.32 7.20
CA GLU A 19 -4.35 -10.84 8.22
C GLU A 19 -3.51 -9.73 8.87
N ILE A 20 -3.05 -8.74 8.10
CA ILE A 20 -2.38 -7.55 8.66
C ILE A 20 -3.32 -6.85 9.65
N ALA A 21 -4.58 -6.59 9.26
CA ALA A 21 -5.56 -5.95 10.12
C ALA A 21 -5.82 -6.76 11.40
N ARG A 22 -5.91 -8.10 11.29
CA ARG A 22 -6.09 -9.02 12.42
C ARG A 22 -4.96 -8.90 13.45
N VAL A 23 -3.72 -8.95 12.98
CA VAL A 23 -2.55 -8.89 13.88
C VAL A 23 -2.43 -7.53 14.52
N LEU A 24 -2.60 -6.42 13.77
CA LEU A 24 -2.52 -5.07 14.33
C LEU A 24 -3.64 -4.81 15.36
N ALA A 25 -4.85 -5.35 15.14
CA ALA A 25 -5.94 -5.27 16.11
C ALA A 25 -5.65 -6.11 17.36
N ALA A 26 -5.09 -7.30 17.21
CA ALA A 26 -4.65 -8.15 18.33
C ALA A 26 -3.54 -7.51 19.17
N ASP A 27 -2.67 -6.67 18.54
CA ASP A 27 -1.66 -5.85 19.22
C ASP A 27 -2.27 -4.61 19.93
N GLY A 28 -3.59 -4.47 19.96
CA GLY A 28 -4.31 -3.42 20.67
C GLY A 28 -4.48 -2.11 19.90
N MET A 29 -4.17 -2.08 18.60
CA MET A 29 -4.45 -0.92 17.76
C MET A 29 -5.94 -0.87 17.39
N ARG A 30 -6.49 0.34 17.26
CA ARG A 30 -7.72 0.54 16.50
C ARG A 30 -7.38 0.48 15.01
N VAL A 31 -8.09 -0.37 14.24
CA VAL A 31 -7.80 -0.57 12.82
C VAL A 31 -8.96 -0.09 11.95
N LEU A 32 -8.72 0.96 11.17
CA LEU A 32 -9.61 1.39 10.11
C LEU A 32 -9.28 0.60 8.84
N CYS A 33 -10.10 -0.39 8.57
CA CYS A 33 -9.95 -1.31 7.45
C CYS A 33 -10.60 -0.71 6.20
N VAL A 34 -9.96 -0.83 5.04
CA VAL A 34 -10.51 -0.32 3.78
C VAL A 34 -10.72 -1.45 2.79
N GLY A 35 -11.91 -1.51 2.18
CA GLY A 35 -12.24 -2.47 1.14
C GLY A 35 -13.26 -1.93 0.15
N ARG A 36 -13.36 -2.54 -1.05
CA ARG A 36 -14.27 -2.09 -2.10
C ARG A 36 -15.62 -2.82 -2.08
N ASN A 37 -15.58 -4.13 -1.94
CA ASN A 37 -16.77 -4.96 -2.05
C ASN A 37 -17.57 -4.97 -0.73
N PRO A 38 -18.86 -4.53 -0.72
CA PRO A 38 -19.62 -4.39 0.52
C PRO A 38 -19.84 -5.70 1.27
N LEU A 39 -20.06 -6.81 0.57
CA LEU A 39 -20.31 -8.10 1.21
C LEU A 39 -19.03 -8.64 1.88
N ARG A 40 -17.88 -8.53 1.19
CA ARG A 40 -16.60 -8.93 1.76
C ARG A 40 -16.20 -8.02 2.93
N CYS A 41 -16.46 -6.72 2.83
CA CYS A 41 -16.23 -5.79 3.93
C CYS A 41 -17.03 -6.17 5.18
N ALA A 42 -18.32 -6.42 5.05
CA ALA A 42 -19.17 -6.80 6.17
C ALA A 42 -18.73 -8.14 6.81
N ALA A 43 -18.37 -9.13 5.99
CA ALA A 43 -17.88 -10.41 6.48
C ALA A 43 -16.54 -10.28 7.22
N ALA A 44 -15.58 -9.52 6.66
CA ALA A 44 -14.28 -9.27 7.28
C ALA A 44 -14.40 -8.51 8.60
N GLU A 45 -15.27 -7.51 8.67
CA GLU A 45 -15.51 -6.76 9.91
C GLU A 45 -16.10 -7.65 11.00
N ALA A 46 -17.08 -8.49 10.65
CA ALA A 46 -17.68 -9.43 11.59
C ALA A 46 -16.65 -10.44 12.12
N ASP A 47 -15.79 -10.96 11.24
CA ASP A 47 -14.73 -11.91 11.57
C ASP A 47 -13.70 -11.28 12.53
N LEU A 48 -13.16 -10.11 12.18
CA LEU A 48 -12.17 -9.40 13.00
C LEU A 48 -12.73 -8.98 14.38
N ARG A 49 -14.01 -8.60 14.44
CA ARG A 49 -14.68 -8.26 15.72
C ARG A 49 -14.95 -9.49 16.57
N ALA A 50 -15.23 -10.63 15.96
CA ALA A 50 -15.39 -11.89 16.68
C ALA A 50 -14.08 -12.32 17.38
N ASP A 51 -12.93 -11.96 16.81
CA ASP A 51 -11.62 -12.15 17.43
C ASP A 51 -11.31 -11.10 18.53
N GLY A 52 -12.23 -10.17 18.81
CA GLY A 52 -12.06 -9.12 19.83
C GLY A 52 -11.36 -7.85 19.32
N GLY A 53 -11.12 -7.72 18.03
CA GLY A 53 -10.45 -6.56 17.44
C GLY A 53 -11.31 -5.28 17.48
N ASP A 54 -10.65 -4.14 17.80
CA ASP A 54 -11.23 -2.81 17.64
C ASP A 54 -11.06 -2.38 16.18
N VAL A 55 -12.02 -2.75 15.35
CA VAL A 55 -11.96 -2.57 13.90
C VAL A 55 -13.22 -1.89 13.35
N GLU A 56 -13.05 -1.10 12.30
CA GLU A 56 -14.12 -0.49 11.53
C GLU A 56 -13.82 -0.62 10.04
N MET A 57 -14.80 -1.10 9.25
CA MET A 57 -14.63 -1.27 7.81
C MET A 57 -15.19 -0.08 7.05
N LEU A 58 -14.31 0.62 6.33
CA LEU A 58 -14.62 1.72 5.43
C LEU A 58 -14.64 1.23 3.98
N ARG A 59 -15.53 1.80 3.16
CA ARG A 59 -15.65 1.42 1.75
C ARG A 59 -15.05 2.49 0.86
N ALA A 60 -14.09 2.09 0.00
CA ALA A 60 -13.58 2.94 -1.05
C ALA A 60 -13.08 2.13 -2.26
N ASP A 61 -13.21 2.70 -3.45
CA ASP A 61 -12.52 2.27 -4.65
C ASP A 61 -11.29 3.14 -4.87
N LEU A 62 -10.11 2.61 -4.59
CA LEU A 62 -8.85 3.35 -4.70
C LEU A 62 -8.43 3.65 -6.15
N SER A 63 -9.16 3.17 -7.14
CA SER A 63 -8.96 3.59 -8.53
C SER A 63 -9.60 4.95 -8.85
N LEU A 64 -10.43 5.49 -7.94
CA LEU A 64 -11.11 6.76 -8.06
C LEU A 64 -10.56 7.76 -7.03
N LEU A 65 -9.94 8.84 -7.48
CA LEU A 65 -9.34 9.83 -6.57
C LEU A 65 -10.38 10.58 -5.75
N SER A 66 -11.57 10.82 -6.32
CA SER A 66 -12.71 11.38 -5.57
C SER A 66 -13.14 10.48 -4.40
N ASP A 67 -13.05 9.16 -4.56
CA ASP A 67 -13.39 8.20 -3.51
C ASP A 67 -12.25 8.11 -2.47
N VAL A 68 -11.00 8.27 -2.91
CA VAL A 68 -9.84 8.39 -2.01
C VAL A 68 -9.94 9.65 -1.14
N ASP A 69 -10.31 10.80 -1.72
CA ASP A 69 -10.51 12.04 -0.97
C ASP A 69 -11.64 11.89 0.08
N ARG A 70 -12.78 11.32 -0.32
CA ARG A 70 -13.88 11.01 0.61
C ARG A 70 -13.43 10.07 1.73
N LEU A 71 -12.67 9.02 1.41
CA LEU A 71 -12.11 8.09 2.39
C LEU A 71 -11.20 8.79 3.39
N ALA A 72 -10.32 9.67 2.92
CA ALA A 72 -9.41 10.43 3.80
C ALA A 72 -10.21 11.34 4.76
N ASP A 73 -11.27 12.01 4.27
CA ASP A 73 -12.16 12.82 5.10
C ASP A 73 -12.94 11.96 6.11
N GLU A 74 -13.39 10.77 5.71
CA GLU A 74 -14.03 9.83 6.61
C GLU A 74 -13.09 9.32 7.73
N ILE A 75 -11.82 9.07 7.41
CA ILE A 75 -10.80 8.70 8.39
C ILE A 75 -10.56 9.87 9.35
N ALA A 76 -10.39 11.09 8.83
CA ALA A 76 -10.16 12.28 9.66
C ALA A 76 -11.35 12.61 10.59
N ALA A 77 -12.57 12.24 10.21
CA ALA A 77 -13.76 12.38 11.06
C ALA A 77 -13.80 11.35 12.21
N ARG A 78 -13.04 10.25 12.13
CA ARG A 78 -13.05 9.14 13.11
C ARG A 78 -11.87 9.15 14.06
N THR A 79 -10.78 9.82 13.68
CA THR A 79 -9.56 9.88 14.47
C THR A 79 -8.79 11.16 14.18
N ASP A 80 -8.06 11.64 15.15
CA ASP A 80 -7.15 12.78 15.02
C ASP A 80 -5.69 12.34 14.80
N ARG A 81 -5.43 11.00 14.75
CA ARG A 81 -4.10 10.42 14.55
C ARG A 81 -4.13 9.17 13.66
N VAL A 82 -3.06 8.94 12.92
CA VAL A 82 -2.76 7.69 12.22
C VAL A 82 -1.32 7.31 12.51
N ASP A 83 -1.11 6.17 13.17
CA ASP A 83 0.21 5.68 13.54
C ASP A 83 0.80 4.74 12.50
N VAL A 84 -0.06 4.00 11.80
CA VAL A 84 0.34 3.04 10.77
C VAL A 84 -0.57 3.18 9.56
N LEU A 85 0.01 3.37 8.38
CA LEU A 85 -0.68 3.28 7.09
C LEU A 85 -0.10 2.09 6.30
N VAL A 86 -0.94 1.09 6.01
CA VAL A 86 -0.57 -0.02 5.14
C VAL A 86 -1.33 0.10 3.82
N ASN A 87 -0.64 0.56 2.79
CA ASN A 87 -1.10 0.57 1.40
C ASN A 87 -0.92 -0.85 0.82
N ASN A 88 -1.90 -1.73 1.11
CA ASN A 88 -1.82 -3.12 0.68
C ASN A 88 -2.78 -3.44 -0.47
N ALA A 89 -3.86 -2.67 -0.66
CA ALA A 89 -4.79 -2.89 -1.77
C ALA A 89 -4.06 -2.93 -3.12
N GLY A 90 -4.40 -3.90 -3.93
CA GLY A 90 -3.84 -4.05 -5.27
C GLY A 90 -4.35 -5.29 -5.97
N SER A 91 -4.32 -5.27 -7.28
CA SER A 91 -4.74 -6.38 -8.12
C SER A 91 -4.03 -6.34 -9.47
N MET A 92 -4.11 -7.42 -10.23
CA MET A 92 -3.81 -7.46 -11.65
C MET A 92 -5.10 -7.81 -12.38
N VAL A 93 -5.54 -6.93 -13.29
CA VAL A 93 -6.74 -7.17 -14.10
C VAL A 93 -6.36 -7.64 -15.51
N ALA A 94 -7.24 -8.44 -16.12
CA ALA A 94 -6.96 -9.03 -17.44
C ALA A 94 -7.20 -8.05 -18.60
N GLU A 95 -7.99 -7.00 -18.40
CA GLU A 95 -8.40 -6.05 -19.44
C GLU A 95 -8.11 -4.61 -19.00
N GLN A 96 -7.71 -3.78 -19.95
CA GLN A 96 -7.55 -2.36 -19.73
C GLN A 96 -8.91 -1.71 -19.46
N GLN A 97 -8.97 -0.95 -18.37
CA GLN A 97 -10.14 -0.17 -18.00
C GLN A 97 -9.72 1.23 -17.60
N MET A 98 -10.34 2.22 -18.24
CA MET A 98 -10.17 3.62 -17.84
C MET A 98 -11.25 4.01 -16.84
N THR A 99 -10.85 4.68 -15.77
CA THR A 99 -11.81 5.30 -14.85
C THR A 99 -12.47 6.51 -15.52
N PHE A 100 -13.60 6.95 -14.99
CA PHE A 100 -14.25 8.18 -15.48
C PHE A 100 -13.40 9.45 -15.17
N GLU A 101 -12.41 9.35 -14.28
CA GLU A 101 -11.46 10.40 -13.95
C GLU A 101 -10.24 10.41 -14.90
N GLY A 102 -10.17 9.48 -15.85
CA GLY A 102 -9.12 9.42 -16.88
C GLY A 102 -7.87 8.63 -16.48
N TYR A 103 -7.91 7.84 -15.41
CA TYR A 103 -6.81 6.96 -14.99
C TYR A 103 -7.01 5.53 -15.48
N GLU A 104 -5.91 4.83 -15.77
CA GLU A 104 -5.95 3.37 -15.95
C GLU A 104 -6.23 2.72 -14.58
N ALA A 105 -7.32 1.97 -14.49
CA ALA A 105 -7.88 1.54 -13.21
C ALA A 105 -6.95 0.64 -12.38
N ASN A 106 -6.15 -0.21 -13.05
CA ASN A 106 -5.20 -1.07 -12.37
C ASN A 106 -4.04 -0.27 -11.78
N PHE A 107 -3.43 0.63 -12.56
CA PHE A 107 -2.36 1.51 -12.09
C PHE A 107 -2.87 2.48 -11.01
N ALA A 108 -4.08 3.02 -11.18
CA ALA A 108 -4.70 3.90 -10.20
C ALA A 108 -4.89 3.21 -8.85
N ALA A 109 -5.49 2.02 -8.82
CA ALA A 109 -5.71 1.27 -7.58
C ALA A 109 -4.42 0.78 -6.91
N ASN A 110 -3.37 0.44 -7.71
CA ASN A 110 -2.10 -0.05 -7.18
C ASN A 110 -1.16 1.06 -6.72
N PHE A 111 -1.24 2.26 -7.32
CA PHE A 111 -0.27 3.31 -7.04
C PHE A 111 -0.90 4.71 -6.80
N ILE A 112 -1.62 5.30 -7.78
CA ILE A 112 -2.07 6.71 -7.65
C ILE A 112 -3.00 6.91 -6.47
N GLY A 113 -3.96 6.02 -6.24
CA GLY A 113 -4.84 6.06 -5.07
C GLY A 113 -4.07 5.97 -3.75
N PRO A 114 -3.19 4.97 -3.54
CA PRO A 114 -2.28 4.90 -2.40
C PRO A 114 -1.37 6.14 -2.22
N PHE A 115 -0.84 6.71 -3.31
CA PHE A 115 -0.05 7.94 -3.29
C PHE A 115 -0.87 9.12 -2.72
N VAL A 116 -2.07 9.34 -3.26
CA VAL A 116 -2.98 10.40 -2.81
C VAL A 116 -3.45 10.14 -1.38
N LEU A 117 -3.82 8.90 -1.03
CA LEU A 117 -4.24 8.57 0.33
C LEU A 117 -3.13 8.86 1.34
N THR A 118 -1.88 8.51 1.00
CA THR A 118 -0.71 8.80 1.85
C THR A 118 -0.59 10.30 2.09
N ALA A 119 -0.61 11.12 1.04
CA ALA A 119 -0.54 12.58 1.15
C ALA A 119 -1.66 13.16 2.01
N ARG A 120 -2.90 12.67 1.83
CA ARG A 120 -4.07 13.11 2.59
C ARG A 120 -4.02 12.74 4.07
N LEU A 121 -3.38 11.62 4.42
CA LEU A 121 -3.26 11.17 5.81
C LEU A 121 -1.99 11.68 6.52
N LEU A 122 -1.01 12.23 5.81
CA LEU A 122 0.21 12.78 6.43
C LEU A 122 -0.05 13.77 7.57
N PRO A 123 -1.04 14.69 7.50
CA PRO A 123 -1.34 15.57 8.63
C PRO A 123 -1.73 14.82 9.92
N LEU A 124 -2.48 13.71 9.82
CA LEU A 124 -2.82 12.85 10.96
C LEU A 124 -1.63 12.04 11.45
N MET A 125 -0.75 11.63 10.52
CA MET A 125 0.48 10.90 10.85
C MET A 125 1.50 11.82 11.54
N ARG A 126 1.63 13.07 11.11
CA ARG A 126 2.44 14.10 11.77
C ARG A 126 1.98 14.38 13.21
N LYS A 127 0.66 14.42 13.43
CA LYS A 127 0.11 14.54 14.80
C LYS A 127 0.48 13.32 15.66
N ALA A 128 0.35 12.12 15.11
CA ALA A 128 0.76 10.90 15.80
C ALA A 128 2.25 10.90 16.14
N ALA A 129 3.09 11.34 15.20
CA ALA A 129 4.55 11.39 15.37
C ALA A 129 5.00 12.41 16.42
N ALA A 130 4.31 13.54 16.54
CA ALA A 130 4.62 14.57 17.54
C ALA A 130 4.55 14.05 19.00
N ASP A 131 3.67 13.05 19.24
CA ASP A 131 3.45 12.46 20.55
C ASP A 131 4.04 11.04 20.69
N SER A 132 4.92 10.64 19.77
CA SER A 132 5.43 9.28 19.69
C SER A 132 6.95 9.24 19.48
N PRO A 133 7.64 8.16 19.86
CA PRO A 133 9.06 8.02 19.52
C PRO A 133 9.31 8.09 18.01
N ALA A 134 10.40 8.73 17.61
CA ALA A 134 10.79 8.77 16.19
C ALA A 134 10.86 7.37 15.60
N GLY A 135 10.35 7.23 14.38
CA GLY A 135 10.29 5.95 13.69
C GLY A 135 9.21 4.98 14.18
N SER A 136 8.29 5.39 15.07
CA SER A 136 7.14 4.56 15.48
C SER A 136 5.91 4.76 14.61
N VAL A 137 5.84 5.86 13.85
CA VAL A 137 4.81 6.12 12.85
C VAL A 137 5.28 5.59 11.49
N ARG A 138 4.47 4.76 10.85
CA ARG A 138 4.88 3.88 9.75
C ARG A 138 4.00 4.01 8.51
N ILE A 139 4.64 4.04 7.34
CA ILE A 139 4.00 3.84 6.04
C ILE A 139 4.57 2.57 5.43
N VAL A 140 3.71 1.63 5.06
CA VAL A 140 4.11 0.33 4.49
C VAL A 140 3.39 0.13 3.16
N ASN A 141 4.14 0.06 2.07
CA ASN A 141 3.59 -0.16 0.73
C ASN A 141 3.81 -1.61 0.28
N THR A 142 2.74 -2.30 -0.10
CA THR A 142 2.83 -3.62 -0.70
C THR A 142 3.28 -3.53 -2.15
N SER A 143 4.52 -3.96 -2.41
CA SER A 143 5.07 -4.14 -3.74
C SER A 143 5.00 -5.63 -4.17
N SER A 144 5.89 -6.05 -5.05
CA SER A 144 6.00 -7.41 -5.59
C SER A 144 7.36 -7.53 -6.27
N ASP A 145 7.83 -8.77 -6.48
CA ASP A 145 8.92 -9.08 -7.42
C ASP A 145 8.64 -8.56 -8.84
N GLY A 146 7.36 -8.34 -9.20
CA GLY A 146 6.99 -7.63 -10.42
C GLY A 146 7.66 -6.26 -10.59
N SER A 147 8.04 -5.59 -9.49
CA SER A 147 8.80 -4.34 -9.53
C SER A 147 10.20 -4.47 -10.15
N GLU A 148 10.74 -5.67 -10.19
CA GLU A 148 12.08 -6.02 -10.71
C GLU A 148 12.01 -6.57 -12.14
N MET A 149 10.79 -6.92 -12.63
CA MET A 149 10.59 -7.57 -13.94
C MET A 149 10.62 -6.58 -15.13
N ILE A 150 10.56 -5.29 -14.85
CA ILE A 150 10.66 -4.23 -15.88
C ILE A 150 11.95 -3.45 -15.70
N PRO A 151 12.61 -3.02 -16.80
CA PRO A 151 13.92 -2.36 -16.69
C PRO A 151 13.83 -0.98 -16.03
N THR A 152 12.73 -0.27 -16.23
CA THR A 152 12.48 1.08 -15.71
C THR A 152 10.99 1.40 -15.78
N LEU A 153 10.59 2.53 -15.19
CA LEU A 153 9.28 3.12 -15.34
C LEU A 153 9.31 4.24 -16.37
N ASN A 154 8.42 4.20 -17.37
CA ASN A 154 8.27 5.32 -18.32
C ASN A 154 7.56 6.49 -17.61
N LEU A 155 8.29 7.54 -17.24
CA LEU A 155 7.74 8.68 -16.49
C LEU A 155 6.75 9.52 -17.31
N SER A 156 6.82 9.48 -18.66
CA SER A 156 5.85 10.17 -19.53
C SER A 156 4.57 9.37 -19.75
N ASP A 157 4.59 8.07 -19.49
CA ASP A 157 3.44 7.15 -19.58
C ASP A 157 3.50 6.09 -18.49
N MET A 158 3.47 6.51 -17.22
CA MET A 158 3.56 5.60 -16.08
C MET A 158 2.42 4.57 -16.05
N GLN A 159 1.29 4.88 -16.67
CA GLN A 159 0.12 4.01 -16.77
C GLN A 159 0.22 3.00 -17.91
N ASN A 160 1.26 3.07 -18.75
CA ASN A 160 1.47 2.24 -19.94
C ASN A 160 0.29 2.29 -20.93
N LEU A 161 -0.29 3.46 -21.17
CA LEU A 161 -1.46 3.60 -22.06
C LEU A 161 -1.12 3.26 -23.51
N GLU A 162 0.11 3.57 -23.96
CA GLU A 162 0.57 3.32 -25.34
C GLU A 162 0.79 1.82 -25.61
N ASN A 163 1.31 1.08 -24.61
CA ASN A 163 1.68 -0.33 -24.75
C ASN A 163 1.13 -1.14 -23.57
N TRP A 164 -0.17 -0.98 -23.31
CA TRP A 164 -0.79 -1.62 -22.18
C TRP A 164 -0.78 -3.15 -22.29
N SER A 165 -0.44 -3.76 -21.18
CA SER A 165 -0.71 -5.18 -20.91
C SER A 165 -0.97 -5.36 -19.41
N PRO A 166 -1.66 -6.43 -18.99
CA PRO A 166 -1.89 -6.70 -17.58
C PRO A 166 -0.60 -6.70 -16.76
N GLY A 167 0.45 -7.34 -17.28
CA GLY A 167 1.76 -7.41 -16.65
C GLY A 167 2.46 -6.05 -16.57
N ALA A 168 2.47 -5.27 -17.68
CA ALA A 168 3.09 -3.95 -17.72
C ALA A 168 2.44 -3.00 -16.70
N ALA A 169 1.11 -2.87 -16.70
CA ALA A 169 0.38 -2.01 -15.78
C ALA A 169 0.60 -2.41 -14.31
N TYR A 170 0.59 -3.72 -14.02
CA TYR A 170 0.85 -4.22 -12.67
C TYR A 170 2.28 -3.97 -12.22
N CYS A 171 3.29 -4.37 -13.02
CA CYS A 171 4.70 -4.21 -12.68
C CYS A 171 5.08 -2.74 -12.51
N SER A 172 4.54 -1.84 -13.35
CA SER A 172 4.72 -0.39 -13.21
C SER A 172 4.17 0.13 -11.89
N GLY A 173 2.96 -0.27 -11.50
CA GLY A 173 2.38 0.10 -10.21
C GLY A 173 3.21 -0.42 -9.03
N LYS A 174 3.78 -1.64 -9.15
CA LYS A 174 4.61 -2.23 -8.08
C LYS A 174 6.00 -1.59 -8.00
N LEU A 175 6.61 -1.22 -9.12
CA LEU A 175 7.84 -0.42 -9.11
C LEU A 175 7.57 0.99 -8.56
N ALA A 176 6.46 1.61 -8.94
CA ALA A 176 6.06 2.92 -8.42
C ALA A 176 5.89 2.91 -6.88
N ASN A 177 5.42 1.81 -6.28
CA ASN A 177 5.34 1.68 -4.81
C ASN A 177 6.72 1.66 -4.12
N VAL A 178 7.75 1.08 -4.75
CA VAL A 178 9.13 1.10 -4.21
C VAL A 178 9.74 2.49 -4.41
N LEU A 179 9.59 3.09 -5.60
CA LEU A 179 10.03 4.47 -5.87
C LEU A 179 9.36 5.47 -4.94
N HIS A 180 8.07 5.28 -4.63
CA HIS A 180 7.32 6.15 -3.71
C HIS A 180 7.97 6.20 -2.33
N VAL A 181 8.22 5.06 -1.69
CA VAL A 181 8.83 5.06 -0.36
C VAL A 181 10.26 5.62 -0.38
N ARG A 182 11.01 5.37 -1.47
CA ARG A 182 12.35 5.92 -1.66
C ARG A 182 12.33 7.46 -1.77
N ALA A 183 11.40 8.00 -2.55
CA ALA A 183 11.21 9.44 -2.71
C ALA A 183 10.59 10.11 -1.47
N LEU A 184 9.66 9.43 -0.80
CA LEU A 184 8.95 9.95 0.37
C LEU A 184 9.87 10.04 1.61
N ALA A 185 10.74 9.04 1.83
CA ALA A 185 11.56 8.92 3.02
C ALA A 185 12.30 10.22 3.42
N PRO A 186 13.07 10.89 2.54
CA PRO A 186 13.73 12.15 2.89
C PRO A 186 12.75 13.30 3.16
N ARG A 187 11.55 13.26 2.60
CA ARG A 187 10.51 14.31 2.72
C ARG A 187 9.77 14.30 4.06
N ILE A 188 9.78 13.15 4.74
CA ILE A 188 9.11 12.94 6.04
C ILE A 188 10.11 12.65 7.18
N ALA A 189 11.41 12.75 6.90
CA ALA A 189 12.45 12.41 7.89
C ALA A 189 12.39 13.31 9.13
N GLU A 190 12.16 14.60 8.95
CA GLU A 190 12.07 15.57 10.05
C GLU A 190 10.79 15.37 10.89
N ASP A 191 9.76 14.75 10.32
CA ASP A 191 8.53 14.38 11.04
C ASP A 191 8.74 13.15 11.95
N GLY A 192 9.88 12.44 11.83
CA GLY A 192 10.12 11.19 12.55
C GLY A 192 9.26 10.01 12.04
N ILE A 193 8.67 10.13 10.86
CA ILE A 193 7.89 9.10 10.18
C ILE A 193 8.81 8.30 9.27
N VAL A 194 8.58 6.98 9.17
CA VAL A 194 9.35 6.12 8.26
C VAL A 194 8.45 5.40 7.27
N ALA A 195 8.96 5.19 6.06
CA ALA A 195 8.25 4.54 4.96
C ALA A 195 9.06 3.39 4.38
N HIS A 196 8.41 2.24 4.14
CA HIS A 196 9.01 1.05 3.55
C HIS A 196 8.10 0.41 2.52
N ALA A 197 8.69 -0.28 1.55
CA ALA A 197 7.97 -1.19 0.66
C ALA A 197 8.36 -2.65 0.98
N PHE A 198 7.48 -3.59 0.65
CA PHE A 198 7.80 -5.01 0.80
C PHE A 198 7.20 -5.87 -0.31
N HIS A 199 7.85 -7.00 -0.57
CA HIS A 199 7.33 -8.10 -1.37
C HIS A 199 6.78 -9.20 -0.45
N PRO A 200 5.48 -9.55 -0.56
CA PRO A 200 4.86 -10.54 0.33
C PRO A 200 5.24 -12.00 0.01
N GLY A 201 5.90 -12.26 -1.13
CA GLY A 201 6.03 -13.59 -1.70
C GLY A 201 4.84 -13.98 -2.58
N THR A 202 4.85 -15.20 -3.12
CA THR A 202 3.71 -15.76 -3.85
C THR A 202 2.71 -16.31 -2.84
N VAL A 203 1.58 -15.62 -2.67
CA VAL A 203 0.58 -15.91 -1.62
C VAL A 203 -0.69 -16.47 -2.23
N ASP A 204 -1.27 -17.49 -1.61
CA ASP A 204 -2.58 -18.02 -1.99
C ASP A 204 -3.70 -17.08 -1.50
N SER A 205 -3.98 -16.08 -2.31
CA SER A 205 -4.93 -15.02 -2.00
C SER A 205 -5.91 -14.79 -3.16
N ASN A 206 -6.91 -13.93 -2.95
CA ASN A 206 -7.85 -13.53 -3.99
C ASN A 206 -7.20 -12.74 -5.15
N PHE A 207 -5.91 -12.45 -5.10
CA PHE A 207 -5.18 -11.78 -6.17
C PHE A 207 -5.34 -12.50 -7.51
N PHE A 208 -5.21 -13.82 -7.51
CA PHE A 208 -5.30 -14.63 -8.73
C PHE A 208 -6.71 -14.73 -9.32
N SER A 209 -7.77 -14.35 -8.60
CA SER A 209 -9.15 -14.44 -9.10
C SER A 209 -9.44 -13.50 -10.28
N HIS A 210 -8.66 -12.44 -10.45
CA HIS A 210 -8.84 -11.43 -11.50
C HIS A 210 -7.68 -11.37 -12.49
N THR A 211 -6.60 -12.13 -12.25
CA THR A 211 -5.44 -12.16 -13.15
C THR A 211 -5.74 -12.89 -14.46
N PRO A 212 -5.02 -12.58 -15.56
CA PRO A 212 -5.10 -13.35 -16.80
C PRO A 212 -4.84 -14.84 -16.58
N GLN A 213 -5.47 -15.70 -17.40
CA GLN A 213 -5.31 -17.15 -17.31
C GLN A 213 -3.82 -17.57 -17.44
N SER A 214 -3.07 -16.94 -18.36
CA SER A 214 -1.62 -17.19 -18.52
C SER A 214 -0.80 -16.95 -17.26
N VAL A 215 -1.17 -15.96 -16.45
CA VAL A 215 -0.53 -15.69 -15.15
C VAL A 215 -0.91 -16.76 -14.15
N ARG A 216 -2.20 -17.14 -14.10
CA ARG A 216 -2.64 -18.25 -13.22
C ARG A 216 -1.95 -19.56 -13.54
N ASP A 217 -1.77 -19.87 -14.82
CA ASP A 217 -1.08 -21.07 -15.27
C ASP A 217 0.41 -21.06 -14.88
N ALA A 218 1.09 -19.91 -15.04
CA ALA A 218 2.50 -19.74 -14.69
C ALA A 218 2.79 -19.89 -13.18
N TYR A 219 1.84 -19.48 -12.34
CA TYR A 219 1.98 -19.52 -10.87
C TYR A 219 1.19 -20.68 -10.23
N GLY A 220 0.37 -21.41 -10.99
CA GLY A 220 -0.56 -22.41 -10.49
C GLY A 220 0.07 -23.59 -9.75
N GLU A 221 1.25 -24.04 -10.19
CA GLU A 221 1.98 -25.20 -9.64
C GLU A 221 3.07 -24.80 -8.62
N GLN A 222 3.31 -23.49 -8.43
CA GLN A 222 4.32 -23.06 -7.48
C GLN A 222 3.79 -23.16 -6.04
N PRO A 223 4.66 -23.51 -5.06
CA PRO A 223 4.33 -23.42 -3.66
C PRO A 223 3.89 -21.99 -3.31
N LYS A 224 2.75 -21.86 -2.63
CA LYS A 224 2.21 -20.56 -2.22
C LYS A 224 2.25 -20.46 -0.72
N LEU A 225 2.59 -19.27 -0.24
CA LEU A 225 2.48 -18.89 1.16
C LEU A 225 1.00 -18.75 1.54
N SER A 226 0.67 -18.99 2.79
CA SER A 226 -0.59 -18.60 3.39
C SER A 226 -0.70 -17.07 3.47
N ASN A 227 -1.92 -16.55 3.66
CA ASN A 227 -2.12 -15.12 3.86
C ASN A 227 -1.38 -14.59 5.10
N ALA A 228 -1.29 -15.39 6.17
CA ALA A 228 -0.56 -15.03 7.39
C ALA A 228 0.96 -14.93 7.13
N GLU A 229 1.55 -15.87 6.40
CA GLU A 229 2.97 -15.80 6.01
C GLU A 229 3.24 -14.59 5.09
N GLY A 230 2.32 -14.29 4.16
CA GLY A 230 2.40 -13.10 3.30
C GLY A 230 2.28 -11.78 4.06
N ALA A 231 1.57 -11.76 5.18
CA ALA A 231 1.39 -10.59 6.04
C ALA A 231 2.60 -10.33 6.97
N ASP A 232 3.40 -11.34 7.25
CA ASP A 232 4.44 -11.33 8.28
C ASP A 232 5.42 -10.14 8.16
N THR A 233 5.97 -9.91 6.97
CA THR A 233 6.90 -8.79 6.74
C THR A 233 6.21 -7.43 6.91
N ALA A 234 4.96 -7.27 6.46
CA ALA A 234 4.22 -6.02 6.64
C ALA A 234 3.96 -5.71 8.12
N VAL A 235 3.55 -6.71 8.90
CA VAL A 235 3.33 -6.58 10.34
C VAL A 235 4.63 -6.21 11.04
N TRP A 236 5.73 -6.89 10.74
CA TRP A 236 7.04 -6.57 11.29
C TRP A 236 7.49 -5.13 10.93
N LEU A 237 7.29 -4.68 9.68
CA LEU A 237 7.57 -3.30 9.27
C LEU A 237 6.69 -2.28 10.00
N ALA A 238 5.46 -2.63 10.34
CA ALA A 238 4.50 -1.76 11.03
C ALA A 238 4.75 -1.66 12.54
N THR A 239 5.38 -2.68 13.18
CA THR A 239 5.38 -2.80 14.64
C THR A 239 6.77 -2.93 15.28
N ALA A 240 7.75 -3.55 14.59
CA ALA A 240 9.06 -3.82 15.17
C ALA A 240 9.94 -2.56 15.26
N ASP A 241 10.86 -2.54 16.23
CA ASP A 241 11.78 -1.41 16.44
C ASP A 241 12.84 -1.28 15.34
N GLU A 242 13.30 -2.41 14.79
CA GLU A 242 14.40 -2.43 13.84
C GLU A 242 14.11 -1.61 12.58
N PRO A 243 13.00 -1.84 11.85
CA PRO A 243 12.69 -1.07 10.65
C PRO A 243 12.38 0.41 10.96
N GLY A 244 12.06 0.76 12.21
CA GLY A 244 11.86 2.16 12.63
C GLY A 244 13.11 3.02 12.61
N ARG A 245 14.27 2.41 12.51
CA ARG A 245 15.57 3.10 12.48
C ARG A 245 16.02 3.47 11.07
N THR A 246 15.28 3.04 10.06
CA THR A 246 15.58 3.25 8.64
C THR A 246 14.34 3.68 7.89
N SER A 247 14.49 4.21 6.67
CA SER A 247 13.37 4.60 5.82
C SER A 247 13.76 4.51 4.35
N GLY A 248 12.79 4.27 3.47
CA GLY A 248 13.00 4.24 2.02
C GLY A 248 13.51 2.91 1.47
N PHE A 249 13.41 1.81 2.23
CA PHE A 249 13.95 0.51 1.83
C PHE A 249 12.84 -0.45 1.35
N TYR A 250 13.31 -1.47 0.59
CA TYR A 250 12.50 -2.56 0.09
C TYR A 250 12.86 -3.87 0.79
N TRP A 251 11.85 -4.64 1.21
CA TRP A 251 12.00 -5.77 2.12
C TRP A 251 11.31 -7.03 1.58
N HIS A 252 11.85 -8.19 1.94
CA HIS A 252 11.23 -9.51 1.75
C HIS A 252 11.62 -10.43 2.89
N GLN A 253 10.68 -11.14 3.49
CA GLN A 253 10.92 -12.05 4.61
C GLN A 253 11.75 -11.42 5.75
N ARG A 254 11.39 -10.18 6.12
CA ARG A 254 12.06 -9.33 7.14
C ARG A 254 13.53 -9.03 6.84
N ALA A 255 13.99 -9.26 5.62
CA ALA A 255 15.35 -8.92 5.18
C ALA A 255 15.32 -7.86 4.07
N LEU A 256 16.39 -7.06 3.98
CA LEU A 256 16.56 -6.13 2.87
C LEU A 256 16.60 -6.91 1.55
N ARG A 257 15.88 -6.41 0.56
CA ARG A 257 15.87 -6.91 -0.80
C ARG A 257 16.39 -5.83 -1.74
N ASP A 258 17.27 -6.21 -2.65
CA ASP A 258 17.76 -5.31 -3.68
C ASP A 258 16.59 -4.88 -4.57
N PRO A 259 16.32 -3.57 -4.70
CA PRO A 259 15.24 -3.09 -5.55
C PRO A 259 15.65 -3.08 -7.02
N ASN A 260 14.72 -2.74 -7.90
CA ASN A 260 15.04 -2.37 -9.28
C ASN A 260 16.12 -1.28 -9.28
N PRO A 261 17.18 -1.38 -10.14
CA PRO A 261 18.32 -0.44 -10.13
C PRO A 261 17.93 1.05 -10.25
N VAL A 262 16.81 1.39 -10.90
CA VAL A 262 16.35 2.79 -11.03
C VAL A 262 15.98 3.42 -9.68
N VAL A 263 15.70 2.62 -8.65
CA VAL A 263 15.39 3.10 -7.29
C VAL A 263 16.64 3.66 -6.59
N GLU A 264 17.83 3.29 -7.04
CA GLU A 264 19.10 3.81 -6.52
C GLU A 264 19.59 5.06 -7.29
N ASP A 265 18.95 5.41 -8.41
CA ASP A 265 19.22 6.66 -9.14
C ASP A 265 18.41 7.81 -8.51
N ALA A 266 19.10 8.67 -7.75
CA ALA A 266 18.48 9.79 -7.06
C ALA A 266 17.80 10.80 -8.01
N ALA A 267 18.36 11.00 -9.22
CA ALA A 267 17.76 11.89 -10.22
C ALA A 267 16.47 11.30 -10.79
N PHE A 268 16.45 9.98 -11.04
CA PHE A 268 15.26 9.27 -11.48
C PHE A 268 14.18 9.28 -10.40
N VAL A 269 14.54 9.03 -9.15
CA VAL A 269 13.61 9.07 -7.98
C VAL A 269 12.95 10.43 -7.83
N GLU A 270 13.72 11.53 -8.01
CA GLU A 270 13.17 12.89 -7.95
C GLU A 270 12.26 13.18 -9.16
N ALA A 271 12.66 12.78 -10.37
CA ALA A 271 11.83 12.93 -11.57
C ALA A 271 10.53 12.11 -11.47
N PHE A 272 10.60 10.90 -10.90
CA PHE A 272 9.42 10.09 -10.59
C PHE A 272 8.46 10.81 -9.64
N TRP A 273 8.96 11.41 -8.56
CA TRP A 273 8.12 12.15 -7.61
C TRP A 273 7.34 13.27 -8.29
N GLN A 274 8.05 14.09 -9.08
CA GLN A 274 7.43 15.18 -9.86
C GLN A 274 6.39 14.67 -10.86
N ALA A 275 6.68 13.57 -11.55
CA ALA A 275 5.73 12.94 -12.47
C ALA A 275 4.50 12.39 -11.75
N ALA A 276 4.67 11.81 -10.55
CA ALA A 276 3.57 11.31 -9.73
C ALA A 276 2.65 12.44 -9.23
N GLU A 277 3.24 13.56 -8.76
CA GLU A 277 2.48 14.76 -8.38
C GLU A 277 1.71 15.35 -9.57
N ALA A 278 2.36 15.46 -10.72
CA ALA A 278 1.74 15.95 -11.95
C ALA A 278 0.57 15.05 -12.39
N LEU A 279 0.76 13.71 -12.35
CA LEU A 279 -0.29 12.76 -12.70
C LEU A 279 -1.45 12.79 -11.70
N ALA A 280 -1.17 12.92 -10.41
CA ALA A 280 -2.19 13.03 -9.37
C ALA A 280 -2.87 14.42 -9.34
N GLY A 281 -2.29 15.43 -10.01
CA GLY A 281 -2.77 16.82 -10.01
C GLY A 281 -2.67 17.51 -8.64
N ARG A 282 -1.78 17.02 -7.76
CA ARG A 282 -1.61 17.54 -6.39
C ARG A 282 -0.27 17.15 -5.77
N SER A 283 0.14 17.85 -4.70
CA SER A 283 1.33 17.52 -3.92
C SER A 283 1.24 16.14 -3.26
N GLY A 284 2.37 15.46 -3.15
CA GLY A 284 2.53 14.18 -2.47
C GLY A 284 2.81 14.28 -0.96
N VAL A 285 3.08 15.48 -0.44
CA VAL A 285 3.39 15.74 0.98
C VAL A 285 2.80 17.06 1.45
#